data_f2591c595298d221a7c76701a12d4bc2
#
_entry.id   f2591c595298d221a7c76701a12d4bc2
#
_cell.length_a   1.000
_cell.length_b   1.000
_cell.length_c   1.000
_cell.angle_alpha   90.00
_cell.angle_beta   90.00
_cell.angle_gamma   90.00
#
_symmetry.space_group_name_H-M   'P 1'
#
loop_
_entity.id
_entity.type
_entity.pdbx_description
1 polymer ?
#
loop_
_entity_poly.entity_id
_entity_poly.type
_entity_poly.pdbx_seq_one_letter_code
_entity_poly.pdbx_strand_id
1 'polypeptide(L)'
;YRQHAQAVFAFEKDNVRSNSPAGKQGKRIRKQELYYTKLIPFVYSRFFGLLGLFRKALAQCIGLFRPIMRQVSEGDIRVSVHKSCALAAQTFMLAMSEAGYDTCPLEGFDSRLVKKALHLPYDTEINMVITCGVRMPDGVWGERYRRPFEETYHPV
;
A
#
# COMPACT_ATOMS: atom_id res chain seq x y z
N TYR A 1 13.32 3.65 1.36
CA TYR A 1 12.57 2.89 2.36
C TYR A 1 13.07 3.13 3.80
N ARG A 2 14.38 2.89 4.09
CA ARG A 2 14.93 3.08 5.45
C ARG A 2 14.74 4.50 5.99
N GLN A 3 15.02 5.51 5.20
CA GLN A 3 14.82 6.92 5.57
C GLN A 3 13.34 7.22 5.88
N HIS A 4 12.43 6.73 5.05
CA HIS A 4 10.99 6.89 5.28
C HIS A 4 10.55 6.19 6.58
N ALA A 5 10.98 4.97 6.83
CA ALA A 5 10.66 4.23 8.05
C ALA A 5 11.20 4.94 9.31
N GLN A 6 12.39 5.57 9.23
CA GLN A 6 12.95 6.37 10.32
C GLN A 6 12.15 7.63 10.58
N ALA A 7 11.71 8.33 9.54
CA ALA A 7 10.88 9.53 9.68
C ALA A 7 9.52 9.21 10.31
N VAL A 8 8.87 8.13 9.85
CA VAL A 8 7.60 7.65 10.43
C VAL A 8 7.80 7.24 11.90
N PHE A 9 8.87 6.53 12.21
CA PHE A 9 9.15 6.13 13.59
C PHE A 9 9.39 7.35 14.52
N ALA A 10 10.10 8.37 14.04
CA ALA A 10 10.31 9.59 14.81
C ALA A 10 8.98 10.29 15.11
N PHE A 11 8.11 10.46 14.12
CA PHE A 11 6.78 11.03 14.29
C PHE A 11 5.93 10.21 15.27
N GLU A 12 5.87 8.89 15.11
CA GLU A 12 5.10 7.99 15.96
C GLU A 12 5.60 7.98 17.41
N LYS A 13 6.90 8.13 17.63
CA LYS A 13 7.49 8.24 18.97
C LYS A 13 6.98 9.47 19.72
N ASP A 14 6.90 10.61 19.04
CA ASP A 14 6.40 11.85 19.63
C ASP A 14 4.88 11.77 19.84
N ASN A 15 4.16 11.18 18.90
CA ASN A 15 2.73 10.91 19.01
C ASN A 15 2.41 10.01 20.23
N VAL A 16 3.18 8.95 20.45
CA VAL A 16 3.02 8.09 21.65
C VAL A 16 3.32 8.84 22.94
N ARG A 17 4.33 9.74 22.94
CA ARG A 17 4.63 10.57 24.11
C ARG A 17 3.47 11.49 24.47
N SER A 18 2.87 12.13 23.46
CA SER A 18 1.76 13.07 23.66
C SER A 18 0.44 12.38 24.07
N ASN A 19 0.16 11.20 23.50
CA ASN A 19 -1.15 10.53 23.59
C ASN A 19 -1.18 9.30 24.50
N SER A 20 -0.12 9.03 25.28
CA SER A 20 -0.08 7.85 26.14
C SER A 20 0.12 8.23 27.62
N PRO A 21 -0.54 7.51 28.57
CA PRO A 21 -0.27 7.67 29.98
C PRO A 21 1.22 7.44 30.29
N ALA A 22 1.80 8.27 31.17
CA ALA A 22 3.24 8.28 31.46
C ALA A 22 3.81 6.88 31.76
N GLY A 23 3.13 6.05 32.55
CA GLY A 23 3.58 4.70 32.89
C GLY A 23 3.57 3.68 31.73
N LYS A 24 2.93 4.00 30.59
CA LYS A 24 2.85 3.10 29.43
C LYS A 24 3.68 3.57 28.23
N GLN A 25 4.19 4.80 28.26
CA GLN A 25 4.93 5.42 27.14
C GLN A 25 6.16 4.60 26.74
N GLY A 26 7.04 4.29 27.67
CA GLY A 26 8.27 3.55 27.41
C GLY A 26 8.04 2.19 26.76
N LYS A 27 7.05 1.43 27.24
CA LYS A 27 6.69 0.12 26.65
C LYS A 27 6.13 0.25 25.23
N ARG A 28 5.33 1.28 24.96
CA ARG A 28 4.75 1.54 23.64
C ARG A 28 5.83 1.98 22.65
N ILE A 29 6.70 2.91 23.05
CA ILE A 29 7.84 3.38 22.20
C ILE A 29 8.74 2.21 21.84
N ARG A 30 9.12 1.35 22.82
CA ARG A 30 9.96 0.18 22.53
C ARG A 30 9.31 -0.80 21.56
N LYS A 31 7.99 -0.99 21.64
CA LYS A 31 7.26 -1.84 20.66
C LYS A 31 7.30 -1.23 19.25
N GLN A 32 7.11 0.07 19.11
CA GLN A 32 7.20 0.75 17.83
C GLN A 32 8.63 0.74 17.28
N GLU A 33 9.61 0.95 18.12
CA GLU A 33 11.02 0.84 17.75
C GLU A 33 11.32 -0.55 17.16
N LEU A 34 10.94 -1.61 17.87
CA LEU A 34 11.09 -2.99 17.37
C LEU A 34 10.36 -3.19 16.04
N TYR A 35 9.15 -2.65 15.92
CA TYR A 35 8.34 -2.73 14.70
C TYR A 35 9.04 -2.06 13.52
N TYR A 36 9.42 -0.79 13.63
CA TYR A 36 10.00 -0.02 12.51
C TYR A 36 11.47 -0.37 12.22
N THR A 37 12.26 -0.76 13.22
CA THR A 37 13.70 -1.03 13.04
C THR A 37 14.03 -2.49 12.74
N LYS A 38 13.19 -3.44 13.13
CA LYS A 38 13.43 -4.88 12.97
C LYS A 38 12.37 -5.56 12.13
N LEU A 39 11.10 -5.47 12.56
CA LEU A 39 10.03 -6.23 11.92
C LEU A 39 9.75 -5.77 10.48
N ILE A 40 9.58 -4.48 10.27
CA ILE A 40 9.32 -3.92 8.95
C ILE A 40 10.46 -4.20 7.96
N PRO A 41 11.75 -3.92 8.28
CA PRO A 41 12.86 -4.29 7.39
C PRO A 41 12.90 -5.78 7.07
N PHE A 42 12.62 -6.65 8.03
CA PHE A 42 12.56 -8.10 7.81
C PHE A 42 11.41 -8.50 6.87
N VAL A 43 10.21 -7.95 7.08
CA VAL A 43 9.03 -8.26 6.26
C VAL A 43 9.21 -7.78 4.82
N TYR A 44 9.79 -6.59 4.62
CA TYR A 44 9.99 -6.00 3.28
C TYR A 44 11.33 -6.39 2.63
N SER A 45 12.19 -7.16 3.31
CA SER A 45 13.44 -7.64 2.69
C SER A 45 13.13 -8.66 1.59
N ARG A 46 13.93 -8.59 0.50
CA ARG A 46 13.84 -9.50 -0.65
C ARG A 46 15.17 -10.22 -0.83
N PHE A 47 15.11 -11.51 -1.14
CA PHE A 47 16.26 -12.29 -1.51
C PHE A 47 15.82 -13.45 -2.43
N PHE A 48 15.66 -13.18 -3.72
CA PHE A 48 15.30 -14.15 -4.76
C PHE A 48 14.13 -15.09 -4.39
N GLY A 49 13.16 -14.63 -3.63
CA GLY A 49 12.01 -15.42 -3.16
C GLY A 49 12.29 -16.32 -1.95
N LEU A 50 13.54 -16.61 -1.62
CA LEU A 50 13.90 -17.55 -0.53
C LEU A 50 13.48 -17.02 0.85
N LEU A 51 13.67 -15.74 1.12
CA LEU A 51 13.22 -15.13 2.37
C LEU A 51 11.68 -15.15 2.50
N GLY A 52 10.98 -14.98 1.39
CA GLY A 52 9.52 -15.07 1.34
C GLY A 52 9.03 -16.48 1.67
N LEU A 53 9.68 -17.49 1.14
CA LEU A 53 9.39 -18.90 1.43
C LEU A 53 9.66 -19.22 2.90
N PHE A 54 10.80 -18.81 3.43
CA PHE A 54 11.15 -19.00 4.84
C PHE A 54 10.12 -18.32 5.77
N ARG A 55 9.75 -17.06 5.51
CA ARG A 55 8.72 -16.36 6.28
C ARG A 55 7.37 -17.08 6.23
N LYS A 56 7.00 -17.61 5.06
CA LYS A 56 5.75 -18.36 4.88
C LYS A 56 5.76 -19.65 5.70
N ALA A 57 6.84 -20.42 5.65
CA ALA A 57 7.00 -21.65 6.45
C ALA A 57 6.92 -21.32 7.96
N LEU A 58 7.66 -20.31 8.41
CA LEU A 58 7.64 -19.86 9.79
C LEU A 58 6.23 -19.41 10.23
N ALA A 59 5.52 -18.65 9.40
CA ALA A 59 4.16 -18.21 9.69
C ALA A 59 3.18 -19.39 9.76
N GLN A 60 3.33 -20.41 8.92
CA GLN A 60 2.52 -21.62 9.00
C GLN A 60 2.77 -22.39 10.31
N CYS A 61 4.03 -22.59 10.69
CA CYS A 61 4.38 -23.25 11.96
C CYS A 61 3.83 -22.51 13.17
N ILE A 62 4.03 -21.18 13.25
CA ILE A 62 3.49 -20.37 14.34
C ILE A 62 1.96 -20.37 14.32
N GLY A 63 1.35 -20.38 13.15
CA GLY A 63 -0.09 -20.37 12.94
C GLY A 63 -0.81 -21.65 13.38
N LEU A 64 -0.09 -22.72 13.71
CA LEU A 64 -0.65 -23.92 14.35
C LEU A 64 -1.01 -23.68 15.82
N PHE A 65 -0.30 -22.75 16.48
CA PHE A 65 -0.41 -22.50 17.92
C PHE A 65 -1.10 -21.18 18.26
N ARG A 66 -1.09 -20.20 17.35
CA ARG A 66 -1.71 -18.89 17.57
C ARG A 66 -2.10 -18.21 16.26
N PRO A 67 -3.10 -17.30 16.27
CA PRO A 67 -3.42 -16.49 15.10
C PRO A 67 -2.22 -15.64 14.66
N ILE A 68 -1.89 -15.69 13.37
CA ILE A 68 -0.81 -14.92 12.75
C ILE A 68 -1.16 -14.59 11.30
N MET A 69 -0.64 -13.49 10.79
CA MET A 69 -0.74 -13.16 9.37
C MET A 69 0.05 -14.19 8.55
N ARG A 70 -0.63 -14.87 7.62
CA ARG A 70 -0.04 -15.93 6.78
C ARG A 70 0.44 -15.42 5.42
N GLN A 71 -0.01 -14.24 5.01
CA GLN A 71 0.36 -13.59 3.75
C GLN A 71 1.68 -12.81 3.93
N VAL A 72 2.80 -13.53 3.94
CA VAL A 72 4.13 -12.98 4.23
C VAL A 72 5.19 -13.36 3.19
N SER A 73 4.79 -13.99 2.08
CA SER A 73 5.68 -14.22 0.94
C SER A 73 6.08 -12.90 0.28
N GLU A 74 7.11 -12.91 -0.56
CA GLU A 74 7.50 -11.71 -1.31
C GLU A 74 6.37 -11.23 -2.25
N GLY A 75 5.64 -12.19 -2.86
CA GLY A 75 4.46 -11.88 -3.67
C GLY A 75 3.32 -11.27 -2.87
N ASP A 76 3.03 -11.79 -1.67
CA ASP A 76 1.98 -11.23 -0.80
C ASP A 76 2.32 -9.80 -0.37
N ILE A 77 3.58 -9.54 -0.04
CA ILE A 77 4.04 -8.18 0.33
C ILE A 77 3.96 -7.24 -0.87
N ARG A 78 4.33 -7.70 -2.07
CA ARG A 78 4.15 -6.92 -3.29
C ARG A 78 2.68 -6.52 -3.50
N VAL A 79 1.76 -7.47 -3.37
CA VAL A 79 0.31 -7.20 -3.46
C VAL A 79 -0.14 -6.18 -2.40
N SER A 80 0.37 -6.28 -1.15
CA SER A 80 0.04 -5.31 -0.09
C SER A 80 0.52 -3.89 -0.42
N VAL A 81 1.71 -3.75 -1.01
CA VAL A 81 2.23 -2.45 -1.45
C VAL A 81 1.38 -1.87 -2.57
N HIS A 82 1.01 -2.69 -3.56
CA HIS A 82 0.11 -2.25 -4.64
C HIS A 82 -1.26 -1.82 -4.13
N LYS A 83 -1.85 -2.54 -3.17
CA LYS A 83 -3.11 -2.14 -2.52
C LYS A 83 -2.99 -0.78 -1.82
N SER A 84 -1.91 -0.55 -1.07
CA SER A 84 -1.69 0.74 -0.40
C SER A 84 -1.53 1.88 -1.40
N CYS A 85 -0.84 1.64 -2.52
CA CYS A 85 -0.71 2.61 -3.60
C CYS A 85 -2.06 2.88 -4.28
N ALA A 86 -2.87 1.85 -4.52
CA ALA A 86 -4.20 1.98 -5.10
C ALA A 86 -5.17 2.77 -4.20
N LEU A 87 -5.07 2.64 -2.86
CA LEU A 87 -5.84 3.47 -1.93
C LEU A 87 -5.47 4.95 -2.04
N ALA A 88 -4.20 5.28 -2.17
CA ALA A 88 -3.75 6.66 -2.41
C ALA A 88 -4.23 7.18 -3.76
N ALA A 89 -4.18 6.36 -4.81
CA ALA A 89 -4.70 6.67 -6.14
C ALA A 89 -6.22 6.95 -6.10
N GLN A 90 -6.99 6.12 -5.39
CA GLN A 90 -8.43 6.33 -5.21
C GLN A 90 -8.72 7.64 -4.49
N THR A 91 -7.97 7.94 -3.43
CA THR A 91 -8.12 9.22 -2.70
C THR A 91 -7.82 10.41 -3.60
N PHE A 92 -6.78 10.33 -4.43
CA PHE A 92 -6.47 11.35 -5.43
C PHE A 92 -7.64 11.54 -6.42
N MET A 93 -8.18 10.46 -6.97
CA MET A 93 -9.29 10.54 -7.92
C MET A 93 -10.55 11.17 -7.31
N LEU A 94 -10.87 10.86 -6.05
CA LEU A 94 -11.99 11.47 -5.33
C LEU A 94 -11.76 12.97 -5.10
N ALA A 95 -10.57 13.36 -4.65
CA ALA A 95 -10.23 14.76 -4.43
C ALA A 95 -10.27 15.57 -5.74
N MET A 96 -9.81 15.00 -6.85
CA MET A 96 -9.89 15.65 -8.16
C MET A 96 -11.34 15.79 -8.64
N SER A 97 -12.17 14.78 -8.39
CA SER A 97 -13.60 14.85 -8.73
C SER A 97 -14.31 15.94 -7.92
N GLU A 98 -13.99 16.09 -6.64
CA GLU A 98 -14.51 17.20 -5.81
C GLU A 98 -14.05 18.57 -6.32
N ALA A 99 -12.81 18.65 -6.81
CA ALA A 99 -12.26 19.87 -7.41
C ALA A 99 -12.78 20.17 -8.83
N GLY A 100 -13.70 19.35 -9.36
CA GLY A 100 -14.31 19.53 -10.69
C GLY A 100 -13.48 18.98 -11.85
N TYR A 101 -12.49 18.13 -11.59
CA TYR A 101 -11.69 17.46 -12.62
C TYR A 101 -12.14 16.02 -12.82
N ASP A 102 -11.97 15.54 -14.05
CA ASP A 102 -12.13 14.14 -14.39
C ASP A 102 -10.79 13.40 -14.30
N THR A 103 -10.85 12.13 -13.95
CA THR A 103 -9.67 11.26 -13.87
C THR A 103 -9.94 9.93 -14.57
N CYS A 104 -8.89 9.37 -15.18
CA CYS A 104 -8.95 8.05 -15.80
C CYS A 104 -7.76 7.21 -15.33
N PRO A 105 -7.98 6.14 -14.53
CA PRO A 105 -6.94 5.21 -14.15
C PRO A 105 -6.65 4.24 -15.31
N LEU A 106 -5.38 4.01 -15.57
CA LEU A 106 -4.86 3.17 -16.65
C LEU A 106 -3.92 2.12 -16.05
N GLU A 107 -4.20 0.84 -16.28
CA GLU A 107 -3.32 -0.28 -15.93
C GLU A 107 -2.67 -0.92 -17.18
N GLY A 108 -3.31 -0.76 -18.36
CA GLY A 108 -2.85 -1.29 -19.65
C GLY A 108 -1.81 -0.39 -20.32
N PHE A 109 -0.62 -0.26 -19.75
CA PHE A 109 0.48 0.55 -20.31
C PHE A 109 1.79 -0.23 -20.37
N ASP A 110 2.71 0.22 -21.26
CA ASP A 110 4.08 -0.31 -21.28
C ASP A 110 4.92 0.33 -20.17
N SER A 111 5.15 -0.45 -19.10
CA SER A 111 5.89 0.00 -17.94
C SER A 111 7.35 0.39 -18.25
N ARG A 112 7.97 -0.18 -19.29
CA ARG A 112 9.34 0.17 -19.71
C ARG A 112 9.38 1.57 -20.30
N LEU A 113 8.41 1.90 -21.17
CA LEU A 113 8.30 3.22 -21.78
C LEU A 113 8.01 4.28 -20.74
N VAL A 114 7.08 4.02 -19.81
CA VAL A 114 6.76 4.95 -18.72
C VAL A 114 7.98 5.17 -17.81
N LYS A 115 8.69 4.11 -17.41
CA LYS A 115 9.92 4.25 -16.61
C LYS A 115 10.99 5.08 -17.35
N LYS A 116 11.16 4.85 -18.64
CA LYS A 116 12.11 5.61 -19.46
C LYS A 116 11.72 7.09 -19.54
N ALA A 117 10.44 7.38 -19.80
CA ALA A 117 9.95 8.75 -19.91
C ALA A 117 10.06 9.54 -18.62
N LEU A 118 9.87 8.87 -17.47
CA LEU A 118 9.93 9.48 -16.13
C LEU A 118 11.29 9.32 -15.45
N HIS A 119 12.30 8.77 -16.13
CA HIS A 119 13.64 8.49 -15.58
C HIS A 119 13.62 7.69 -14.28
N LEU A 120 12.69 6.74 -14.17
CA LEU A 120 12.56 5.90 -12.97
C LEU A 120 13.59 4.75 -12.97
N PRO A 121 14.09 4.35 -11.78
CA PRO A 121 14.93 3.16 -11.64
C PRO A 121 14.28 1.91 -12.23
N TYR A 122 15.11 0.97 -12.72
CA TYR A 122 14.61 -0.25 -13.35
C TYR A 122 13.75 -1.12 -12.42
N ASP A 123 14.08 -1.18 -11.15
CA ASP A 123 13.40 -1.95 -10.10
C ASP A 123 12.12 -1.28 -9.56
N THR A 124 11.80 -0.06 -10.02
CA THR A 124 10.53 0.61 -9.69
C THR A 124 9.36 -0.17 -10.28
N GLU A 125 8.34 -0.42 -9.47
CA GLU A 125 7.05 -0.94 -9.94
C GLU A 125 6.04 0.20 -10.04
N ILE A 126 5.31 0.25 -11.15
CA ILE A 126 4.26 1.25 -11.38
C ILE A 126 2.93 0.55 -11.10
N ASN A 127 2.14 1.10 -10.19
CA ASN A 127 0.83 0.55 -9.86
C ASN A 127 -0.19 0.85 -10.98
N MET A 128 -0.34 2.12 -11.31
CA MET A 128 -1.22 2.62 -12.37
C MET A 128 -0.74 3.98 -12.85
N VAL A 129 -1.20 4.40 -14.01
CA VAL A 129 -1.10 5.76 -14.51
C VAL A 129 -2.47 6.39 -14.40
N ILE A 130 -2.55 7.62 -13.89
CA ILE A 130 -3.82 8.34 -13.78
C ILE A 130 -3.69 9.63 -14.59
N THR A 131 -4.54 9.77 -15.60
CA THR A 131 -4.71 11.05 -16.28
C THR A 131 -5.72 11.89 -15.52
N CYS A 132 -5.49 13.21 -15.49
CA CYS A 132 -6.37 14.16 -14.81
C CYS A 132 -6.54 15.40 -15.65
N GLY A 133 -7.75 15.91 -15.79
CA GLY A 133 -8.05 17.12 -16.53
C GLY A 133 -9.55 17.38 -16.69
N VAL A 134 -9.90 18.37 -17.48
CA VAL A 134 -11.28 18.63 -17.88
C VAL A 134 -11.59 17.79 -19.12
N ARG A 135 -12.63 16.96 -19.03
CA ARG A 135 -13.02 16.09 -20.16
C ARG A 135 -13.55 16.87 -21.34
N MET A 136 -13.24 16.40 -22.53
CA MET A 136 -13.88 16.85 -23.76
C MET A 136 -15.30 16.27 -23.86
N PRO A 137 -16.23 16.94 -24.58
CA PRO A 137 -17.60 16.44 -24.75
C PRO A 137 -17.68 15.04 -25.37
N ASP A 138 -16.73 14.70 -26.24
CA ASP A 138 -16.58 13.41 -26.92
C ASP A 138 -15.60 12.45 -26.22
N GLY A 139 -15.08 12.84 -25.06
CA GLY A 139 -14.12 12.04 -24.28
C GLY A 139 -14.74 10.86 -23.52
N VAL A 140 -16.07 10.75 -23.45
CA VAL A 140 -16.79 9.66 -22.79
C VAL A 140 -17.74 9.00 -23.79
N TRP A 141 -17.53 7.72 -24.01
CA TRP A 141 -18.30 6.95 -24.99
C TRP A 141 -19.44 6.18 -24.30
N GLY A 142 -20.60 6.79 -24.25
CA GLY A 142 -21.81 6.18 -23.70
C GLY A 142 -22.09 6.51 -22.23
N GLU A 143 -23.12 5.89 -21.72
CA GLU A 143 -23.60 6.10 -20.37
C GLU A 143 -22.76 5.34 -19.32
N ARG A 144 -22.71 5.88 -18.10
CA ARG A 144 -22.02 5.23 -16.97
C ARG A 144 -22.87 4.08 -16.45
N TYR A 145 -22.47 2.84 -16.71
CA TYR A 145 -23.08 1.68 -16.10
C TYR A 145 -22.66 1.51 -14.63
N ARG A 146 -23.62 1.24 -13.78
CA ARG A 146 -23.41 0.81 -12.38
C ARG A 146 -24.24 -0.45 -12.13
N ARG A 147 -23.60 -1.47 -11.57
CA ARG A 147 -24.36 -2.66 -11.14
C ARG A 147 -25.32 -2.27 -10.02
N PRO A 148 -26.53 -2.89 -9.98
CA PRO A 148 -27.46 -2.73 -8.87
C PRO A 148 -26.78 -3.08 -7.53
N PHE A 149 -27.22 -2.39 -6.46
CA PHE A 149 -26.64 -2.60 -5.13
C PHE A 149 -26.81 -4.06 -4.67
N GLU A 150 -27.96 -4.66 -4.94
CA GLU A 150 -28.34 -6.02 -4.57
C GLU A 150 -27.45 -7.09 -5.21
N GLU A 151 -26.85 -6.79 -6.37
CA GLU A 151 -25.89 -7.67 -7.03
C GLU A 151 -24.47 -7.55 -6.49
N THR A 152 -24.17 -6.51 -5.74
CA THR A 152 -22.83 -6.20 -5.26
C THR A 152 -22.69 -6.33 -3.74
N TYR A 153 -23.79 -6.24 -3.01
CA TYR A 153 -23.81 -6.33 -1.56
C TYR A 153 -24.50 -7.62 -1.11
N HIS A 154 -23.76 -8.47 -0.42
CA HIS A 154 -24.27 -9.70 0.18
C HIS A 154 -24.12 -9.58 1.71
N PRO A 155 -25.23 -9.34 2.44
CA PRO A 155 -25.20 -9.34 3.90
C PRO A 155 -24.84 -10.74 4.41
N VAL A 156 -23.99 -10.82 5.43
CA VAL A 156 -23.56 -12.05 6.11
C VAL A 156 -24.37 -12.22 7.38
#